data_dea425da0066401b1488c6b372383aac
#
_entry.id   dea425da0066401b1488c6b372383aac
#
_cell.length_a   1.000
_cell.length_b   1.000
_cell.length_c   1.000
_cell.angle_alpha   90.00
_cell.angle_beta   90.00
_cell.angle_gamma   90.00
#
_symmetry.space_group_name_H-M   'P 1'
#
loop_
_entity.id
_entity.type
_entity.pdbx_description
1 polymer ?
#
loop_
_entity_poly.entity_id
_entity_poly.type
_entity_poly.pdbx_seq_one_letter_code
_entity_poly.pdbx_strand_id
1 'polypeptide(L)'
;VSLELLRKYHDETLCYIINPRGATVECAKVAGFDKSKIVGPRRTIDRALLERNADGYLNGHTPFSAVVAFSAYLFAYLYGKKYIVLSNESSANETYVSGRQVNHQYSKSTEFERDFRSYVTEYLDDGIQYFSLLRPWSEWQIAKKFVTYPQYFPVFQSCNLGSKTDTWCADCAKCLYVYILLSAFLDDETLVKIFGKNMLDCEKYEDMFDGLVLDGKDKPFECVGTKSEVRLSLYMAIKRRGEKLPYLLSRYAKTDPPVPQSMDNYFDNDNFVPQPVSYTHLRAH
;
A
#
# COMPACT_ATOMS: atom_id res chain seq x y z
N VAL A 1 2.97 -0.51 -9.33
CA VAL A 1 2.04 -1.40 -10.06
C VAL A 1 1.04 -0.58 -10.84
N SER A 2 0.22 0.29 -10.23
CA SER A 2 -0.82 1.05 -10.95
C SER A 2 -0.27 1.86 -12.12
N LEU A 3 0.88 2.53 -11.98
CA LEU A 3 1.52 3.28 -13.06
C LEU A 3 1.86 2.37 -14.27
N GLU A 4 2.31 1.15 -14.01
CA GLU A 4 2.61 0.19 -15.08
C GLU A 4 1.34 -0.39 -15.72
N LEU A 5 0.29 -0.64 -14.92
CA LEU A 5 -0.99 -1.08 -15.45
C LEU A 5 -1.64 0.00 -16.35
N LEU A 6 -1.41 1.26 -16.03
CA LEU A 6 -1.93 2.41 -16.79
C LEU A 6 -0.98 2.91 -17.88
N ARG A 7 0.17 2.23 -18.12
CA ARG A 7 1.20 2.69 -19.05
C ARG A 7 0.67 3.01 -20.45
N LYS A 8 -0.29 2.27 -20.96
CA LYS A 8 -0.90 2.53 -22.28
C LYS A 8 -1.67 3.86 -22.36
N TYR A 9 -2.02 4.46 -21.21
CA TYR A 9 -2.67 5.76 -21.11
C TYR A 9 -1.72 6.87 -20.66
N HIS A 10 -0.41 6.63 -20.73
CA HIS A 10 0.62 7.53 -20.21
C HIS A 10 0.45 8.97 -20.71
N ASP A 11 0.15 9.17 -21.98
CA ASP A 11 0.06 10.52 -22.58
C ASP A 11 -1.13 11.33 -22.04
N GLU A 12 -2.20 10.65 -21.64
CA GLU A 12 -3.40 11.25 -21.06
C GLU A 12 -3.37 11.33 -19.54
N THR A 13 -2.40 10.66 -18.89
CA THR A 13 -2.31 10.53 -17.45
C THR A 13 -1.47 11.65 -16.85
N LEU A 14 -1.90 12.15 -15.70
CA LEU A 14 -1.13 13.03 -14.81
C LEU A 14 -0.91 12.34 -13.46
N CYS A 15 0.27 12.51 -12.89
CA CYS A 15 0.57 12.07 -11.52
C CYS A 15 0.21 13.19 -10.54
N TYR A 16 -0.83 12.99 -9.73
CA TYR A 16 -1.19 13.91 -8.66
C TYR A 16 -0.45 13.56 -7.37
N ILE A 17 0.43 14.46 -6.91
CA ILE A 17 1.30 14.22 -5.75
C ILE A 17 1.31 15.46 -4.85
N ILE A 18 0.67 15.39 -3.68
CA ILE A 18 0.72 16.49 -2.69
C ILE A 18 2.14 16.60 -2.12
N ASN A 19 2.72 17.79 -2.15
CA ASN A 19 4.09 18.06 -1.73
C ASN A 19 5.09 17.10 -2.42
N PRO A 20 5.21 17.13 -3.76
CA PRO A 20 6.00 16.15 -4.52
C PRO A 20 7.46 16.15 -4.08
N ARG A 21 7.93 14.99 -3.60
CA ARG A 21 9.31 14.77 -3.16
C ARG A 21 9.62 13.26 -3.07
N GLY A 22 10.91 12.95 -3.01
CA GLY A 22 11.44 11.63 -2.66
C GLY A 22 10.89 10.49 -3.51
N ALA A 23 10.67 9.35 -2.90
CA ALA A 23 10.26 8.10 -3.54
C ALA A 23 9.04 8.23 -4.46
N THR A 24 8.08 9.11 -4.14
CA THR A 24 6.88 9.29 -4.99
C THR A 24 7.21 9.90 -6.33
N VAL A 25 8.10 10.90 -6.35
CA VAL A 25 8.57 11.54 -7.58
C VAL A 25 9.49 10.61 -8.36
N GLU A 26 10.38 9.90 -7.68
CA GLU A 26 11.30 8.96 -8.34
C GLU A 26 10.54 7.79 -8.98
N CYS A 27 9.52 7.23 -8.31
CA CYS A 27 8.64 6.23 -8.92
C CYS A 27 7.90 6.76 -10.16
N ALA A 28 7.42 8.01 -10.13
CA ALA A 28 6.79 8.64 -11.28
C ALA A 28 7.78 8.78 -12.46
N LYS A 29 9.03 9.20 -12.19
CA LYS A 29 10.09 9.29 -13.21
C LYS A 29 10.43 7.93 -13.83
N VAL A 30 10.58 6.87 -13.02
CA VAL A 30 10.82 5.51 -13.51
C VAL A 30 9.67 5.03 -14.41
N ALA A 31 8.44 5.44 -14.10
CA ALA A 31 7.28 5.18 -14.93
C ALA A 31 7.22 6.05 -16.22
N GLY A 32 8.15 6.99 -16.40
CA GLY A 32 8.23 7.87 -17.57
C GLY A 32 7.53 9.22 -17.41
N PHE A 33 7.02 9.55 -16.22
CA PHE A 33 6.38 10.85 -15.97
C PHE A 33 7.43 11.89 -15.59
N ASP A 34 7.62 12.87 -16.43
CA ASP A 34 8.48 14.04 -16.16
C ASP A 34 7.72 15.11 -15.34
N LYS A 35 8.40 16.23 -15.07
CA LYS A 35 7.81 17.33 -14.29
C LYS A 35 6.53 17.91 -14.90
N SER A 36 6.38 17.88 -16.22
CA SER A 36 5.20 18.42 -16.91
C SER A 36 3.95 17.56 -16.68
N LYS A 37 4.15 16.28 -16.33
CA LYS A 37 3.10 15.30 -16.02
C LYS A 37 2.80 15.20 -14.52
N ILE A 38 3.50 15.96 -13.67
CA ILE A 38 3.28 15.95 -12.22
C ILE A 38 2.48 17.18 -11.80
N VAL A 39 1.27 16.95 -11.29
CA VAL A 39 0.44 17.96 -10.62
C VAL A 39 0.77 17.91 -9.13
N GLY A 40 1.47 18.94 -8.66
CA GLY A 40 2.08 18.95 -7.34
C GLY A 40 1.58 20.06 -6.42
N PRO A 41 0.34 20.00 -5.89
CA PRO A 41 -0.12 21.00 -4.95
C PRO A 41 0.68 21.01 -3.67
N ARG A 42 0.85 22.19 -3.09
CA ARG A 42 1.56 22.37 -1.83
C ARG A 42 0.56 22.42 -0.68
N ARG A 43 0.73 21.51 0.28
CA ARG A 43 0.01 21.53 1.56
C ARG A 43 0.97 21.90 2.69
N THR A 44 0.57 22.86 3.51
CA THR A 44 1.26 23.23 4.75
C THR A 44 0.35 22.94 5.95
N ILE A 45 0.94 22.48 7.05
CA ILE A 45 0.24 22.34 8.34
C ILE A 45 0.43 23.64 9.10
N ASP A 46 -0.65 24.17 9.66
CA ASP A 46 -0.60 25.39 10.48
C ASP A 46 0.29 25.14 11.72
N ARG A 47 1.13 26.14 12.04
CA ARG A 47 2.03 26.07 13.20
C ARG A 47 1.27 25.96 14.51
N ALA A 48 0.10 26.60 14.62
CA ALA A 48 -0.74 26.51 15.79
C ALA A 48 -1.09 25.06 16.16
N LEU A 49 -1.28 24.17 15.17
CA LEU A 49 -1.50 22.74 15.44
C LEU A 49 -0.29 22.10 16.13
N LEU A 50 0.91 22.42 15.68
CA LEU A 50 2.15 21.88 16.27
C LEU A 50 2.39 22.42 17.69
N GLU A 51 2.10 23.67 17.92
CA GLU A 51 2.18 24.33 19.24
C GLU A 51 1.18 23.70 20.21
N ARG A 52 -0.06 23.48 19.77
CA ARG A 52 -1.09 22.80 20.58
C ARG A 52 -0.70 21.37 20.97
N ASN A 53 0.02 20.66 20.09
CA ASN A 53 0.53 19.33 20.46
C ASN A 53 1.52 19.40 21.61
N ALA A 54 2.38 20.42 21.66
CA ALA A 54 3.31 20.63 22.76
C ALA A 54 2.58 20.95 24.10
N ASP A 55 1.41 21.60 24.01
CA ASP A 55 0.54 21.90 25.15
C ASP A 55 -0.31 20.71 25.61
N GLY A 56 -0.14 19.53 25.00
CA GLY A 56 -0.85 18.29 25.38
C GLY A 56 -2.27 18.16 24.79
N TYR A 57 -2.64 18.97 23.82
CA TYR A 57 -3.91 18.81 23.10
C TYR A 57 -3.90 17.50 22.29
N LEU A 58 -5.06 16.84 22.23
CA LEU A 58 -5.22 15.62 21.46
C LEU A 58 -5.04 15.89 19.97
N ASN A 59 -4.07 15.24 19.37
CA ASN A 59 -3.83 15.25 17.94
C ASN A 59 -4.23 13.90 17.35
N GLY A 60 -5.44 13.84 16.79
CA GLY A 60 -5.96 12.64 16.15
C GLY A 60 -5.30 12.38 14.78
N HIS A 61 -5.54 11.18 14.25
CA HIS A 61 -5.10 10.82 12.92
C HIS A 61 -5.90 11.61 11.86
N THR A 62 -5.21 12.42 11.07
CA THR A 62 -5.85 13.13 9.94
C THR A 62 -6.14 12.11 8.82
N PRO A 63 -7.39 12.02 8.31
CA PRO A 63 -7.73 11.11 7.21
C PRO A 63 -7.15 11.64 5.88
N PHE A 64 -5.85 11.47 5.71
CA PHE A 64 -5.09 12.09 4.61
C PHE A 64 -5.61 11.66 3.23
N SER A 65 -6.06 10.41 3.07
CA SER A 65 -6.63 9.95 1.79
C SER A 65 -7.94 10.66 1.43
N ALA A 66 -8.71 11.13 2.42
CA ALA A 66 -9.86 11.99 2.16
C ALA A 66 -9.42 13.37 1.64
N VAL A 67 -8.37 13.96 2.23
CA VAL A 67 -7.78 15.22 1.71
C VAL A 67 -7.32 15.03 0.26
N VAL A 68 -6.69 13.88 -0.04
CA VAL A 68 -6.29 13.54 -1.42
C VAL A 68 -7.52 13.44 -2.33
N ALA A 69 -8.60 12.78 -1.91
CA ALA A 69 -9.81 12.60 -2.73
C ALA A 69 -10.42 13.94 -3.15
N PHE A 70 -10.71 14.83 -2.19
CA PHE A 70 -11.32 16.13 -2.48
C PHE A 70 -10.39 17.05 -3.28
N SER A 71 -9.11 17.09 -2.95
CA SER A 71 -8.15 17.91 -3.69
C SER A 71 -7.87 17.36 -5.09
N ALA A 72 -7.75 16.04 -5.26
CA ALA A 72 -7.60 15.43 -6.57
C ALA A 72 -8.83 15.65 -7.46
N TYR A 73 -10.04 15.66 -6.87
CA TYR A 73 -11.25 15.99 -7.61
C TYR A 73 -11.18 17.40 -8.20
N LEU A 74 -10.81 18.41 -7.38
CA LEU A 74 -10.63 19.78 -7.86
C LEU A 74 -9.64 19.87 -9.04
N PHE A 75 -8.49 19.19 -8.91
CA PHE A 75 -7.49 19.21 -9.98
C PHE A 75 -7.95 18.40 -11.20
N ALA A 76 -8.66 17.29 -11.02
CA ALA A 76 -9.24 16.55 -12.16
C ALA A 76 -10.21 17.44 -12.95
N TYR A 77 -11.05 18.19 -12.26
CA TYR A 77 -11.96 19.15 -12.87
C TYR A 77 -11.20 20.25 -13.66
N LEU A 78 -10.22 20.89 -13.02
CA LEU A 78 -9.41 21.96 -13.63
C LEU A 78 -8.59 21.48 -14.84
N TYR A 79 -8.13 20.23 -14.85
CA TYR A 79 -7.36 19.63 -15.95
C TYR A 79 -8.23 18.84 -16.95
N GLY A 80 -9.55 18.89 -16.83
CA GLY A 80 -10.47 18.16 -17.71
C GLY A 80 -10.27 16.65 -17.67
N LYS A 81 -9.91 16.06 -16.51
CA LYS A 81 -9.70 14.62 -16.34
C LYS A 81 -10.97 13.94 -15.86
N LYS A 82 -11.32 12.84 -16.51
CA LYS A 82 -12.53 12.05 -16.19
C LYS A 82 -12.32 11.04 -15.05
N TYR A 83 -11.10 10.60 -14.82
CA TYR A 83 -10.79 9.53 -13.87
C TYR A 83 -9.80 9.97 -12.83
N ILE A 84 -10.10 9.67 -11.56
CA ILE A 84 -9.17 9.76 -10.43
C ILE A 84 -8.89 8.32 -10.00
N VAL A 85 -7.66 7.88 -10.21
CA VAL A 85 -7.24 6.49 -10.01
C VAL A 85 -6.31 6.39 -8.82
N LEU A 86 -6.74 5.67 -7.79
CA LEU A 86 -5.95 5.37 -6.61
C LEU A 86 -5.39 3.94 -6.67
N SER A 87 -4.52 3.63 -5.71
CA SER A 87 -3.87 2.31 -5.58
C SER A 87 -4.23 1.60 -4.28
N ASN A 88 -5.39 1.92 -3.67
CA ASN A 88 -5.80 1.20 -2.48
C ASN A 88 -6.14 -0.26 -2.84
N GLU A 89 -5.81 -1.14 -1.95
CA GLU A 89 -5.98 -2.59 -2.01
C GLU A 89 -7.18 -3.08 -1.18
N SER A 90 -7.51 -4.37 -1.28
CA SER A 90 -8.65 -4.96 -0.56
C SER A 90 -8.46 -4.95 0.96
N SER A 91 -7.24 -5.15 1.45
CA SER A 91 -6.94 -5.22 2.89
C SER A 91 -7.16 -3.89 3.65
N ALA A 92 -7.29 -2.76 2.94
CA ALA A 92 -7.64 -1.48 3.55
C ALA A 92 -9.07 -1.46 4.19
N ASN A 93 -9.89 -2.48 3.91
CA ASN A 93 -11.21 -2.66 4.52
C ASN A 93 -11.17 -3.34 5.91
N GLU A 94 -10.01 -3.89 6.32
CA GLU A 94 -9.91 -4.61 7.59
C GLU A 94 -10.02 -3.71 8.82
N THR A 95 -10.65 -4.25 9.86
CA THR A 95 -10.68 -3.63 11.20
C THR A 95 -9.47 -4.08 12.02
N TYR A 96 -8.92 -3.17 12.84
CA TYR A 96 -7.67 -3.41 13.59
C TYR A 96 -7.88 -3.78 15.05
N VAL A 97 -9.08 -3.52 15.60
CA VAL A 97 -9.36 -3.78 17.01
C VAL A 97 -10.30 -4.98 17.12
N SER A 98 -9.82 -6.04 17.76
CA SER A 98 -10.63 -7.23 18.01
C SER A 98 -11.93 -6.87 18.76
N GLY A 99 -13.07 -7.25 18.18
CA GLY A 99 -14.39 -6.99 18.76
C GLY A 99 -14.93 -5.56 18.58
N ARG A 100 -14.24 -4.69 17.85
CA ARG A 100 -14.73 -3.34 17.51
C ARG A 100 -14.54 -3.06 16.03
N GLN A 101 -15.56 -2.49 15.38
CA GLN A 101 -15.46 -2.03 13.98
C GLN A 101 -14.72 -0.67 13.92
N VAL A 102 -13.41 -0.68 14.18
CA VAL A 102 -12.56 0.51 14.08
C VAL A 102 -11.56 0.28 12.94
N ASN A 103 -11.74 1.01 11.86
CA ASN A 103 -10.80 1.04 10.75
C ASN A 103 -10.05 2.39 10.74
N HIS A 104 -8.80 2.41 11.18
CA HIS A 104 -7.97 3.63 11.14
C HIS A 104 -7.59 4.05 9.72
N GLN A 105 -7.83 3.19 8.75
CA GLN A 105 -7.65 3.46 7.32
C GLN A 105 -8.98 3.75 6.59
N TYR A 106 -10.05 4.13 7.30
CA TYR A 106 -11.37 4.38 6.70
C TYR A 106 -11.29 5.16 5.38
N SER A 107 -10.50 6.24 5.33
CA SER A 107 -10.36 7.05 4.10
C SER A 107 -9.69 6.34 2.92
N LYS A 108 -9.24 5.08 3.09
CA LYS A 108 -8.78 4.18 2.03
C LYS A 108 -9.73 3.03 1.77
N SER A 109 -10.80 2.87 2.57
CA SER A 109 -11.74 1.76 2.45
C SER A 109 -12.67 1.88 1.24
N THR A 110 -13.33 0.79 0.90
CA THR A 110 -14.41 0.78 -0.12
C THR A 110 -15.62 1.59 0.34
N GLU A 111 -15.90 1.59 1.66
CA GLU A 111 -16.96 2.39 2.25
C GLU A 111 -16.75 3.88 1.99
N PHE A 112 -15.56 4.41 2.32
CA PHE A 112 -15.21 5.80 1.99
C PHE A 112 -15.30 6.09 0.49
N GLU A 113 -14.85 5.18 -0.35
CA GLU A 113 -14.88 5.32 -1.81
C GLU A 113 -16.34 5.43 -2.30
N ARG A 114 -17.26 4.64 -1.72
CA ARG A 114 -18.71 4.70 -1.99
C ARG A 114 -19.31 6.04 -1.54
N ASP A 115 -19.00 6.45 -0.31
CA ASP A 115 -19.51 7.69 0.27
C ASP A 115 -19.02 8.91 -0.52
N PHE A 116 -17.74 8.95 -0.87
CA PHE A 116 -17.17 10.03 -1.67
C PHE A 116 -17.81 10.10 -3.06
N ARG A 117 -18.04 8.96 -3.73
CA ARG A 117 -18.74 8.92 -5.03
C ARG A 117 -20.18 9.42 -4.92
N SER A 118 -20.90 9.03 -3.87
CA SER A 118 -22.26 9.53 -3.60
C SER A 118 -22.26 11.03 -3.39
N TYR A 119 -21.31 11.55 -2.59
CA TYR A 119 -21.15 12.98 -2.37
C TYR A 119 -20.88 13.75 -3.67
N VAL A 120 -19.99 13.23 -4.52
CA VAL A 120 -19.68 13.83 -5.83
C VAL A 120 -20.94 13.90 -6.71
N THR A 121 -21.70 12.81 -6.80
CA THR A 121 -22.92 12.75 -7.61
C THR A 121 -24.00 13.72 -7.10
N GLU A 122 -24.11 13.89 -5.80
CA GLU A 122 -25.17 14.74 -5.20
C GLU A 122 -24.83 16.22 -5.21
N TYR A 123 -23.58 16.59 -4.96
CA TYR A 123 -23.19 17.98 -4.68
C TYR A 123 -22.21 18.60 -5.67
N LEU A 124 -21.59 17.82 -6.56
CA LEU A 124 -20.56 18.32 -7.46
C LEU A 124 -20.92 17.99 -8.92
N ASP A 125 -20.04 17.29 -9.63
CA ASP A 125 -20.21 16.87 -11.01
C ASP A 125 -19.92 15.36 -11.12
N ASP A 126 -20.89 14.58 -11.54
CA ASP A 126 -20.78 13.12 -11.67
C ASP A 126 -19.95 12.66 -12.90
N GLY A 127 -19.51 13.60 -13.75
CA GLY A 127 -18.63 13.32 -14.88
C GLY A 127 -17.24 12.79 -14.51
N ILE A 128 -16.79 13.02 -13.24
CA ILE A 128 -15.49 12.59 -12.74
C ILE A 128 -15.66 11.34 -11.87
N GLN A 129 -15.01 10.24 -12.27
CA GLN A 129 -15.08 8.96 -11.58
C GLN A 129 -13.87 8.74 -10.69
N TYR A 130 -14.10 8.44 -9.40
CA TYR A 130 -13.10 8.11 -8.40
C TYR A 130 -13.14 6.62 -8.10
N PHE A 131 -11.99 5.94 -8.19
CA PHE A 131 -11.89 4.51 -7.87
C PHE A 131 -10.45 4.08 -7.55
N SER A 132 -10.33 2.98 -6.79
CA SER A 132 -9.06 2.35 -6.47
C SER A 132 -8.79 1.19 -7.43
N LEU A 133 -7.79 1.33 -8.31
CA LEU A 133 -7.47 0.35 -9.35
C LEU A 133 -7.06 -1.01 -8.79
N LEU A 134 -6.35 -1.04 -7.66
CA LEU A 134 -5.86 -2.28 -7.06
C LEU A 134 -6.82 -2.88 -6.03
N ARG A 135 -7.99 -2.28 -5.81
CA ARG A 135 -9.01 -2.78 -4.88
C ARG A 135 -9.38 -4.25 -5.10
N PRO A 136 -9.51 -4.75 -6.35
CA PRO A 136 -9.82 -6.15 -6.59
C PRO A 136 -8.74 -7.13 -6.15
N TRP A 137 -7.50 -6.68 -5.93
CA TRP A 137 -6.35 -7.52 -5.63
C TRP A 137 -5.97 -7.49 -4.15
N SER A 138 -5.48 -8.65 -3.66
CA SER A 138 -4.76 -8.74 -2.39
C SER A 138 -3.38 -8.07 -2.50
N GLU A 139 -2.82 -7.66 -1.36
CA GLU A 139 -1.44 -7.14 -1.34
C GLU A 139 -0.42 -8.21 -1.78
N TRP A 140 -0.72 -9.49 -1.53
CA TRP A 140 0.11 -10.59 -2.03
C TRP A 140 0.16 -10.62 -3.56
N GLN A 141 -1.00 -10.48 -4.26
CA GLN A 141 -1.03 -10.39 -5.72
C GLN A 141 -0.32 -9.13 -6.23
N ILE A 142 -0.49 -8.01 -5.53
CA ILE A 142 0.20 -6.76 -5.84
C ILE A 142 1.71 -6.95 -5.72
N ALA A 143 2.20 -7.63 -4.66
CA ALA A 143 3.61 -7.95 -4.49
C ALA A 143 4.12 -8.89 -5.61
N LYS A 144 3.35 -9.94 -5.95
CA LYS A 144 3.64 -10.86 -7.07
C LYS A 144 3.80 -10.10 -8.40
N LYS A 145 2.92 -9.14 -8.66
CA LYS A 145 3.00 -8.30 -9.86
C LYS A 145 4.16 -7.29 -9.76
N PHE A 146 4.37 -6.70 -8.59
CA PHE A 146 5.43 -5.70 -8.39
C PHE A 146 6.83 -6.24 -8.68
N VAL A 147 7.13 -7.48 -8.28
CA VAL A 147 8.46 -8.06 -8.52
C VAL A 147 8.80 -8.26 -10.00
N THR A 148 7.82 -8.20 -10.88
CA THR A 148 8.04 -8.19 -12.34
C THR A 148 8.54 -6.83 -12.86
N TYR A 149 8.65 -5.82 -11.99
CA TYR A 149 9.10 -4.46 -12.31
C TYR A 149 10.36 -4.07 -11.50
N PRO A 150 11.50 -4.75 -11.71
CA PRO A 150 12.72 -4.55 -10.90
C PRO A 150 13.30 -3.13 -10.96
N GLN A 151 12.96 -2.36 -12.00
CA GLN A 151 13.38 -0.96 -12.14
C GLN A 151 12.90 -0.06 -10.99
N TYR A 152 11.86 -0.47 -10.23
CA TYR A 152 11.36 0.27 -9.09
C TYR A 152 12.04 -0.06 -7.77
N PHE A 153 12.78 -1.17 -7.69
CA PHE A 153 13.38 -1.63 -6.43
C PHE A 153 14.28 -0.58 -5.75
N PRO A 154 15.07 0.23 -6.48
CA PRO A 154 15.89 1.25 -5.86
C PRO A 154 15.12 2.47 -5.35
N VAL A 155 13.89 2.70 -5.82
CA VAL A 155 13.17 3.96 -5.61
C VAL A 155 11.87 3.83 -4.84
N PHE A 156 11.27 2.63 -4.76
CA PHE A 156 10.00 2.47 -4.06
C PHE A 156 10.17 2.48 -2.55
N GLN A 157 9.20 3.06 -1.87
CA GLN A 157 9.18 3.13 -0.41
C GLN A 157 7.75 3.31 0.10
N SER A 158 7.42 2.64 1.20
CA SER A 158 6.15 2.83 1.92
C SER A 158 6.33 3.00 3.44
N CYS A 159 7.57 3.12 3.91
CA CYS A 159 7.91 3.30 5.31
C CYS A 159 7.69 4.75 5.74
N ASN A 160 6.85 4.98 6.77
CA ASN A 160 6.59 6.31 7.30
C ASN A 160 7.83 6.95 7.95
N LEU A 161 8.59 6.18 8.74
CA LEU A 161 9.80 6.67 9.42
C LEU A 161 10.89 7.05 8.43
N GLY A 162 11.12 6.22 7.43
CA GLY A 162 12.13 6.44 6.40
C GLY A 162 11.75 7.49 5.36
N SER A 163 10.50 7.95 5.33
CA SER A 163 10.03 8.96 4.35
C SER A 163 10.74 10.31 4.47
N LYS A 164 11.42 10.58 5.59
CA LYS A 164 12.21 11.80 5.79
C LYS A 164 13.60 11.73 5.14
N THR A 165 14.12 10.52 4.96
CA THR A 165 15.47 10.24 4.43
C THR A 165 15.43 9.51 3.09
N ASP A 166 14.23 9.29 2.53
CA ASP A 166 13.99 8.53 1.29
C ASP A 166 14.62 7.12 1.32
N THR A 167 14.58 6.46 2.50
CA THR A 167 15.11 5.10 2.71
C THR A 167 14.13 4.25 3.51
N TRP A 168 14.21 2.93 3.37
CA TRP A 168 13.55 2.02 4.29
C TRP A 168 14.22 2.12 5.66
N CYS A 169 13.45 2.35 6.75
CA CYS A 169 14.04 2.37 8.10
C CYS A 169 14.48 0.96 8.54
N ALA A 170 13.94 -0.07 7.91
CA ALA A 170 14.14 -1.48 8.21
C ALA A 170 13.99 -1.83 9.71
N ASP A 171 13.11 -1.10 10.42
CA ASP A 171 12.93 -1.20 11.87
C ASP A 171 11.48 -1.04 12.35
N CYS A 172 10.51 -0.92 11.47
CA CYS A 172 9.09 -0.81 11.79
C CYS A 172 8.29 -1.99 11.21
N ALA A 173 7.06 -2.16 11.70
CA ALA A 173 6.18 -3.25 11.26
C ALA A 173 5.85 -3.17 9.76
N LYS A 174 5.74 -1.97 9.20
CA LYS A 174 5.52 -1.82 7.76
C LYS A 174 6.71 -2.33 6.95
N CYS A 175 7.95 -2.07 7.38
CA CYS A 175 9.15 -2.60 6.73
C CYS A 175 9.18 -4.12 6.79
N LEU A 176 8.95 -4.71 7.97
CA LEU A 176 8.93 -6.17 8.14
C LEU A 176 7.82 -6.81 7.31
N TYR A 177 6.63 -6.21 7.31
CA TYR A 177 5.50 -6.68 6.51
C TYR A 177 5.84 -6.73 5.01
N VAL A 178 6.32 -5.62 4.45
CA VAL A 178 6.68 -5.56 3.01
C VAL A 178 7.84 -6.52 2.71
N TYR A 179 8.82 -6.62 3.61
CA TYR A 179 9.90 -7.60 3.48
C TYR A 179 9.36 -9.03 3.39
N ILE A 180 8.42 -9.41 4.27
CA ILE A 180 7.80 -10.74 4.27
C ILE A 180 7.06 -10.99 2.93
N LEU A 181 6.24 -10.04 2.48
CA LEU A 181 5.52 -10.20 1.21
C LEU A 181 6.49 -10.43 0.04
N LEU A 182 7.53 -9.62 -0.06
CA LEU A 182 8.50 -9.73 -1.15
C LEU A 182 9.38 -10.98 -1.01
N SER A 183 9.60 -11.49 0.21
CA SER A 183 10.38 -12.70 0.46
C SER A 183 9.78 -13.98 -0.15
N ALA A 184 8.50 -13.95 -0.49
CA ALA A 184 7.85 -15.02 -1.25
C ALA A 184 8.39 -15.13 -2.69
N PHE A 185 8.92 -14.06 -3.25
CA PHE A 185 9.25 -13.95 -4.67
C PHE A 185 10.73 -13.61 -4.94
N LEU A 186 11.37 -12.86 -4.05
CA LEU A 186 12.76 -12.37 -4.21
C LEU A 186 13.74 -13.14 -3.33
N ASP A 187 14.97 -13.28 -3.80
CA ASP A 187 16.07 -13.84 -3.02
C ASP A 187 16.56 -12.88 -1.92
N ASP A 188 17.33 -13.41 -0.97
CA ASP A 188 17.81 -12.66 0.17
C ASP A 188 18.80 -11.55 -0.22
N GLU A 189 19.60 -11.75 -1.27
CA GLU A 189 20.53 -10.72 -1.77
C GLU A 189 19.76 -9.50 -2.28
N THR A 190 18.75 -9.72 -3.09
CA THR A 190 17.87 -8.65 -3.61
C THR A 190 17.13 -7.94 -2.48
N LEU A 191 16.59 -8.68 -1.52
CA LEU A 191 15.91 -8.11 -0.36
C LEU A 191 16.85 -7.25 0.49
N VAL A 192 18.08 -7.72 0.74
CA VAL A 192 19.09 -6.93 1.47
C VAL A 192 19.48 -5.67 0.70
N LYS A 193 19.58 -5.71 -0.63
CA LYS A 193 19.80 -4.49 -1.45
C LYS A 193 18.69 -3.47 -1.29
N ILE A 194 17.43 -3.92 -1.17
CA ILE A 194 16.27 -3.03 -1.00
C ILE A 194 16.21 -2.45 0.43
N PHE A 195 16.34 -3.29 1.46
CA PHE A 195 16.08 -2.92 2.86
C PHE A 195 17.33 -2.61 3.68
N GLY A 196 18.52 -2.89 3.14
CA GLY A 196 19.80 -2.67 3.83
C GLY A 196 20.23 -3.80 4.75
N LYS A 197 19.36 -4.76 5.08
CA LYS A 197 19.64 -5.93 5.93
C LYS A 197 18.64 -7.05 5.74
N ASN A 198 18.98 -8.26 6.23
CA ASN A 198 18.03 -9.37 6.31
C ASN A 198 17.13 -9.21 7.55
N MET A 199 15.90 -8.74 7.33
CA MET A 199 14.95 -8.54 8.43
C MET A 199 14.39 -9.84 8.99
N LEU A 200 14.44 -10.95 8.25
CA LEU A 200 13.99 -12.26 8.73
C LEU A 200 15.04 -12.98 9.58
N ASP A 201 16.26 -12.47 9.64
CA ASP A 201 17.37 -13.04 10.42
C ASP A 201 17.70 -12.21 11.65
N CYS A 202 16.67 -11.68 12.36
CA CYS A 202 16.86 -10.79 13.50
C CYS A 202 15.82 -11.07 14.59
N GLU A 203 16.29 -11.53 15.76
CA GLU A 203 15.48 -11.88 16.93
C GLU A 203 14.65 -10.70 17.46
N LYS A 204 15.18 -9.49 17.39
CA LYS A 204 14.48 -8.29 17.91
C LYS A 204 13.11 -8.03 17.28
N TYR A 205 12.79 -8.67 16.16
CA TYR A 205 11.50 -8.52 15.49
C TYR A 205 10.46 -9.58 15.86
N GLU A 206 10.72 -10.45 16.83
CA GLU A 206 9.80 -11.53 17.21
C GLU A 206 8.39 -11.04 17.54
N ASP A 207 8.26 -10.09 18.46
CA ASP A 207 6.95 -9.57 18.86
C ASP A 207 6.21 -8.94 17.68
N MET A 208 6.92 -8.18 16.85
CA MET A 208 6.38 -7.56 15.66
C MET A 208 5.95 -8.61 14.63
N PHE A 209 6.77 -9.63 14.44
CA PHE A 209 6.49 -10.77 13.56
C PHE A 209 5.26 -11.54 14.06
N ASP A 210 5.19 -11.84 15.36
CA ASP A 210 4.06 -12.55 15.97
C ASP A 210 2.75 -11.78 15.79
N GLY A 211 2.76 -10.46 15.95
CA GLY A 211 1.59 -9.61 15.67
C GLY A 211 1.12 -9.66 14.21
N LEU A 212 2.04 -9.84 13.27
CA LEU A 212 1.72 -9.98 11.85
C LEU A 212 1.18 -11.37 11.48
N VAL A 213 1.51 -12.41 12.25
CA VAL A 213 1.29 -13.83 11.86
C VAL A 213 0.28 -14.55 12.73
N LEU A 214 0.36 -14.40 14.07
CA LEU A 214 -0.36 -15.26 15.02
C LEU A 214 -1.79 -14.76 15.27
N ASP A 215 -2.72 -15.71 15.39
CA ASP A 215 -4.05 -15.41 15.91
C ASP A 215 -3.96 -15.11 17.42
N GLY A 216 -4.86 -14.25 17.92
CA GLY A 216 -4.84 -13.82 19.32
C GLY A 216 -3.78 -12.77 19.66
N LYS A 217 -2.86 -12.42 18.74
CA LYS A 217 -1.96 -11.27 18.88
C LYS A 217 -2.55 -10.07 18.13
N ASP A 218 -2.46 -8.90 18.74
CA ASP A 218 -2.89 -7.66 18.07
C ASP A 218 -1.98 -7.35 16.89
N LYS A 219 -2.60 -6.96 15.78
CA LYS A 219 -1.90 -6.47 14.60
C LYS A 219 -1.20 -5.15 14.94
N PRO A 220 0.04 -4.93 14.49
CA PRO A 220 0.68 -3.62 14.63
C PRO A 220 -0.22 -2.50 14.08
N PHE A 221 -0.30 -1.38 14.80
CA PHE A 221 -1.10 -0.21 14.40
C PHE A 221 -0.41 0.57 13.27
N GLU A 222 -0.19 -0.12 12.16
CA GLU A 222 0.37 0.41 10.91
C GLU A 222 -0.43 -0.11 9.71
N CYS A 223 -0.22 0.52 8.54
CA CYS A 223 -0.84 0.05 7.31
C CYS A 223 -0.16 -1.24 6.84
N VAL A 224 -0.62 -2.38 7.36
CA VAL A 224 -0.18 -3.73 7.01
C VAL A 224 -1.39 -4.56 6.61
N GLY A 225 -1.23 -5.47 5.66
CA GLY A 225 -2.30 -6.30 5.13
C GLY A 225 -2.76 -7.41 6.07
N THR A 226 -3.36 -8.44 5.52
CA THR A 226 -3.98 -9.52 6.29
C THR A 226 -2.98 -10.55 6.82
N LYS A 227 -3.29 -11.22 7.94
CA LYS A 227 -2.48 -12.36 8.43
C LYS A 227 -2.42 -13.50 7.41
N SER A 228 -3.48 -13.68 6.63
CA SER A 228 -3.52 -14.71 5.58
C SER A 228 -2.50 -14.45 4.46
N GLU A 229 -2.33 -13.20 4.04
CA GLU A 229 -1.32 -12.80 3.06
C GLU A 229 0.10 -13.01 3.60
N VAL A 230 0.31 -12.66 4.87
CA VAL A 230 1.60 -12.89 5.55
C VAL A 230 1.91 -14.38 5.62
N ARG A 231 0.97 -15.22 6.07
CA ARG A 231 1.15 -16.67 6.16
C ARG A 231 1.44 -17.31 4.81
N LEU A 232 0.72 -16.90 3.76
CA LEU A 232 0.99 -17.38 2.39
C LEU A 232 2.41 -16.99 1.95
N SER A 233 2.83 -15.76 2.21
CA SER A 233 4.16 -15.28 1.86
C SER A 233 5.25 -16.05 2.61
N LEU A 234 5.08 -16.31 3.90
CA LEU A 234 6.00 -17.10 4.71
C LEU A 234 6.10 -18.55 4.22
N TYR A 235 4.96 -19.18 3.94
CA TYR A 235 4.93 -20.54 3.38
C TYR A 235 5.74 -20.63 2.07
N MET A 236 5.53 -19.69 1.15
CA MET A 236 6.27 -19.65 -0.11
C MET A 236 7.76 -19.36 0.11
N ALA A 237 8.08 -18.44 1.02
CA ALA A 237 9.45 -18.09 1.37
C ALA A 237 10.23 -19.29 1.95
N ILE A 238 9.58 -20.08 2.82
CA ILE A 238 10.15 -21.32 3.39
C ILE A 238 10.35 -22.35 2.28
N LYS A 239 9.31 -22.61 1.49
CA LYS A 239 9.37 -23.60 0.40
C LYS A 239 10.48 -23.29 -0.61
N ARG A 240 10.72 -22.03 -0.91
CA ARG A 240 11.74 -21.59 -1.86
C ARG A 240 13.15 -21.72 -1.31
N ARG A 241 13.36 -21.51 0.00
CA ARG A 241 14.68 -21.56 0.64
C ARG A 241 15.13 -22.96 1.06
N GLY A 242 14.19 -23.89 1.20
CA GLY A 242 14.49 -25.26 1.66
C GLY A 242 15.00 -25.26 3.10
N GLU A 243 16.16 -25.90 3.35
CA GLU A 243 16.68 -26.13 4.71
C GLU A 243 17.34 -24.91 5.37
N LYS A 244 17.86 -23.96 4.56
CA LYS A 244 18.57 -22.78 5.08
C LYS A 244 17.61 -21.62 5.34
N LEU A 245 16.97 -21.64 6.47
CA LEU A 245 15.99 -20.63 6.87
C LEU A 245 16.62 -19.58 7.79
N PRO A 246 16.38 -18.26 7.54
CA PRO A 246 16.64 -17.20 8.49
C PRO A 246 15.87 -17.43 9.80
N TYR A 247 16.32 -16.80 10.87
CA TYR A 247 15.83 -17.01 12.25
C TYR A 247 14.29 -17.04 12.36
N LEU A 248 13.60 -15.99 11.94
CA LEU A 248 12.14 -15.88 12.06
C LEU A 248 11.39 -16.92 11.22
N LEU A 249 11.90 -17.27 10.01
CA LEU A 249 11.32 -18.33 9.20
C LEU A 249 11.52 -19.70 9.84
N SER A 250 12.72 -19.96 10.40
CA SER A 250 13.01 -21.20 11.10
C SER A 250 12.11 -21.38 12.33
N ARG A 251 11.95 -20.31 13.11
CA ARG A 251 11.04 -20.28 14.27
C ARG A 251 9.59 -20.56 13.86
N TYR A 252 9.10 -19.92 12.80
CA TYR A 252 7.75 -20.13 12.29
C TYR A 252 7.54 -21.54 11.73
N ALA A 253 8.48 -22.06 10.97
CA ALA A 253 8.39 -23.41 10.39
C ALA A 253 8.28 -24.51 11.48
N LYS A 254 8.94 -24.32 12.63
CA LYS A 254 8.87 -25.26 13.78
C LYS A 254 7.47 -25.34 14.41
N THR A 255 6.58 -24.39 14.17
CA THR A 255 5.18 -24.44 14.64
C THR A 255 4.29 -25.33 13.77
N ASP A 256 4.83 -25.92 12.70
CA ASP A 256 4.11 -26.75 11.72
C ASP A 256 2.80 -26.10 11.25
N PRO A 257 2.88 -24.87 10.67
CA PRO A 257 1.69 -24.12 10.31
C PRO A 257 0.94 -24.81 9.17
N PRO A 258 -0.40 -24.75 9.17
CA PRO A 258 -1.20 -25.30 8.08
C PRO A 258 -0.86 -24.65 6.74
N VAL A 259 -1.00 -25.41 5.65
CA VAL A 259 -0.80 -24.89 4.30
C VAL A 259 -1.83 -23.80 4.01
N PRO A 260 -1.40 -22.56 3.72
CA PRO A 260 -2.34 -21.47 3.47
C PRO A 260 -3.09 -21.64 2.15
N GLN A 261 -4.28 -21.04 2.09
CA GLN A 261 -5.03 -20.98 0.83
C GLN A 261 -4.28 -20.08 -0.18
N SER A 262 -4.22 -20.52 -1.45
CA SER A 262 -3.69 -19.70 -2.54
C SER A 262 -4.55 -18.46 -2.79
N MET A 263 -3.90 -17.34 -3.09
CA MET A 263 -4.55 -16.10 -3.49
C MET A 263 -4.40 -15.80 -4.99
N ASP A 264 -3.93 -16.74 -5.79
CA ASP A 264 -3.73 -16.53 -7.22
C ASP A 264 -5.00 -16.10 -7.95
N ASN A 265 -6.15 -16.65 -7.55
CA ASN A 265 -7.45 -16.36 -8.13
C ASN A 265 -8.31 -15.43 -7.25
N TYR A 266 -7.71 -14.78 -6.24
CA TYR A 266 -8.43 -13.82 -5.42
C TYR A 266 -8.89 -12.64 -6.26
N PHE A 267 -10.14 -12.23 -6.09
CA PHE A 267 -10.69 -11.04 -6.71
C PHE A 267 -11.82 -10.50 -5.85
N ASP A 268 -11.61 -9.30 -5.30
CA ASP A 268 -12.66 -8.61 -4.55
C ASP A 268 -13.63 -7.94 -5.52
N ASN A 269 -14.87 -8.37 -5.48
CA ASN A 269 -15.94 -7.83 -6.33
C ASN A 269 -16.55 -6.53 -5.79
N ASP A 270 -16.32 -6.18 -4.51
CA ASP A 270 -16.73 -4.88 -3.93
C ASP A 270 -15.73 -3.78 -4.32
N ASN A 271 -15.78 -3.38 -5.58
CA ASN A 271 -14.90 -2.36 -6.14
C ASN A 271 -15.63 -1.51 -7.17
N PHE A 272 -15.08 -0.33 -7.48
CA PHE A 272 -15.62 0.64 -8.44
C PHE A 272 -14.76 0.76 -9.71
N VAL A 273 -13.91 -0.22 -9.99
CA VAL A 273 -13.09 -0.21 -11.21
C VAL A 273 -14.00 -0.31 -12.43
N PRO A 274 -13.94 0.64 -13.38
CA PRO A 274 -14.77 0.59 -14.58
C PRO A 274 -14.58 -0.72 -15.36
N GLN A 275 -15.66 -1.29 -15.85
CA GLN A 275 -15.68 -2.59 -16.53
C GLN A 275 -14.58 -2.77 -17.61
N PRO A 276 -14.39 -1.83 -18.54
CA PRO A 276 -13.33 -1.96 -19.55
C PRO A 276 -11.93 -2.07 -18.95
N VAL A 277 -11.66 -1.32 -17.85
CA VAL A 277 -10.38 -1.33 -17.14
C VAL A 277 -10.19 -2.65 -16.40
N SER A 278 -11.24 -3.14 -15.73
CA SER A 278 -11.21 -4.41 -15.00
C SER A 278 -10.84 -5.58 -15.90
N TYR A 279 -11.46 -5.71 -17.07
CA TYR A 279 -11.18 -6.80 -18.01
C TYR A 279 -9.78 -6.71 -18.63
N THR A 280 -9.33 -5.52 -19.00
CA THR A 280 -8.08 -5.37 -19.75
C THR A 280 -6.84 -5.28 -18.87
N HIS A 281 -6.98 -5.00 -17.57
CA HIS A 281 -5.84 -4.73 -16.69
C HIS A 281 -5.74 -5.66 -15.49
N LEU A 282 -6.83 -6.21 -15.01
CA LEU A 282 -6.85 -6.97 -13.76
C LEU A 282 -7.18 -8.45 -13.95
N ARG A 283 -8.06 -8.80 -14.89
CA ARG A 283 -8.46 -10.20 -15.12
C ARG A 283 -7.65 -10.89 -16.22
N ALA A 284 -6.96 -10.12 -17.07
CA ALA A 284 -6.14 -10.66 -18.16
C ALA A 284 -4.68 -10.97 -17.73
N HIS A 285 -4.35 -10.80 -16.47
CA HIS A 285 -3.04 -11.00 -15.88
C HIS A 285 -3.11 -11.84 -14.62
#